data_38049ccb576f4674fe95842ccd50a322
#
_entry.id   38049ccb576f4674fe95842ccd50a322
#
_cell.length_a   1.000
_cell.length_b   1.000
_cell.length_c   1.000
_cell.angle_alpha   90.00
_cell.angle_beta   90.00
_cell.angle_gamma   90.00
#
_symmetry.space_group_name_H-M   'P 1'
#
loop_
_entity.id
_entity.type
_entity.pdbx_description
1 polymer ?
#
loop_
_entity_poly.entity_id
_entity_poly.type
_entity_poly.pdbx_seq_one_letter_code
_entity_poly.pdbx_strand_id
1 'polypeptide(L)'
;MEHDTDRATLEVAAVRRHRHRAPLRHPFVTAARRTEAVEYVVAEVELAGGAVGQGSAAETVAVTGEDAASILAALDGPLGAALRGERGTIGELSARIAGAMHGATSAKAALEVALHDAWARAAGRPLVELLGGSAEATMRNDMTVSLEEPATMAERAREAVAAGHEILKIKLGHDIAEDRERLAAVVEAAPSARLRLDANQGWLPDQAVQIITGFEKDGLPVELVEQPVAAGDVEGLARVTAATSLPIMADEAVWSAADAHRLIEARACDLLNIKLAKTGGLRGAIEVAEAARRAGIDCMLGAMMEPRISITAAAHLALAHPAITMIDLDPPAWFASALPRGGIVQEHGVLRLAGGPGLGLELLRPDEDAEGGDR
;
A
#
# COMPACT_ATOMS: atom_id res chain seq x y z
N MET A 1 3.12 5.28 -24.77
CA MET A 1 4.33 5.14 -25.61
C MET A 1 5.18 4.08 -24.95
N GLU A 2 5.38 2.92 -25.60
CA GLU A 2 6.36 1.94 -25.14
C GLU A 2 7.74 2.58 -25.24
N HIS A 3 8.42 2.76 -24.12
CA HIS A 3 9.79 3.26 -24.11
C HIS A 3 10.75 2.17 -24.62
N ASP A 4 11.80 2.56 -25.31
CA ASP A 4 12.84 1.64 -25.84
C ASP A 4 13.47 0.77 -24.71
N THR A 5 13.46 1.28 -23.47
CA THR A 5 13.87 0.58 -22.26
C THR A 5 13.01 -0.63 -21.90
N ASP A 6 11.70 -0.62 -22.23
CA ASP A 6 10.78 -1.74 -21.94
C ASP A 6 11.10 -2.99 -22.79
N ARG A 7 11.80 -2.80 -23.90
CA ARG A 7 12.23 -3.87 -24.84
C ARG A 7 13.61 -4.43 -24.52
N ALA A 8 14.34 -3.79 -23.58
CA ALA A 8 15.66 -4.28 -23.20
C ALA A 8 15.56 -5.68 -22.57
N THR A 9 16.39 -6.59 -23.05
CA THR A 9 16.47 -7.94 -22.47
C THR A 9 17.33 -7.90 -21.21
N LEU A 10 16.74 -8.27 -20.09
CA LEU A 10 17.40 -8.45 -18.81
C LEU A 10 17.82 -9.91 -18.65
N GLU A 11 18.87 -10.16 -17.89
CA GLU A 11 19.31 -11.51 -17.48
C GLU A 11 19.45 -11.51 -15.97
N VAL A 12 18.73 -12.40 -15.29
CA VAL A 12 18.74 -12.51 -13.83
C VAL A 12 19.87 -13.45 -13.40
N ALA A 13 20.92 -12.90 -12.80
CA ALA A 13 22.07 -13.67 -12.30
C ALA A 13 21.78 -14.37 -10.96
N ALA A 14 21.10 -13.67 -10.02
CA ALA A 14 20.80 -14.21 -8.72
C ALA A 14 19.49 -13.65 -8.14
N VAL A 15 18.88 -14.47 -7.29
CA VAL A 15 17.76 -14.08 -6.41
C VAL A 15 18.16 -14.46 -4.99
N ARG A 16 18.17 -13.48 -4.08
CA ARG A 16 18.49 -13.66 -2.66
C ARG A 16 17.31 -13.14 -1.82
N ARG A 17 17.31 -13.45 -0.53
CA ARG A 17 16.31 -12.97 0.43
C ARG A 17 16.92 -12.86 1.83
N HIS A 18 16.40 -11.93 2.61
CA HIS A 18 16.83 -11.67 3.98
C HIS A 18 15.59 -11.44 4.84
N ARG A 19 15.62 -11.91 6.09
CA ARG A 19 14.56 -11.65 7.07
C ARG A 19 14.99 -10.52 7.97
N HIS A 20 14.06 -9.61 8.24
CA HIS A 20 14.24 -8.45 9.11
C HIS A 20 13.08 -8.32 10.07
N ARG A 21 13.31 -7.58 11.16
CA ARG A 21 12.30 -7.20 12.12
C ARG A 21 12.43 -5.72 12.44
N ALA A 22 11.33 -4.98 12.32
CA ALA A 22 11.30 -3.55 12.59
C ALA A 22 10.30 -3.23 13.71
N PRO A 23 10.75 -2.69 14.86
CA PRO A 23 9.86 -2.24 15.91
C PRO A 23 9.10 -0.99 15.47
N LEU A 24 7.85 -0.83 15.95
CA LEU A 24 7.04 0.37 15.80
C LEU A 24 7.29 1.34 16.96
N ARG A 25 7.16 2.63 16.71
CA ARG A 25 7.25 3.70 17.73
C ARG A 25 6.12 3.60 18.74
N HIS A 26 4.94 3.26 18.26
CA HIS A 26 3.72 3.01 19.03
C HIS A 26 3.03 1.79 18.43
N PRO A 27 2.26 1.03 19.24
CA PRO A 27 1.47 -0.08 18.72
C PRO A 27 0.47 0.39 17.66
N PHE A 28 0.38 -0.34 16.56
CA PHE A 28 -0.65 -0.15 15.55
C PHE A 28 -1.84 -1.05 15.85
N VAL A 29 -3.02 -0.45 16.03
CA VAL A 29 -4.24 -1.16 16.44
C VAL A 29 -5.34 -0.96 15.41
N THR A 30 -5.95 -2.06 15.01
CA THR A 30 -7.19 -2.09 14.21
C THR A 30 -8.21 -2.98 14.92
N ALA A 31 -9.44 -3.04 14.43
CA ALA A 31 -10.45 -3.99 14.94
C ALA A 31 -9.98 -5.46 14.92
N ALA A 32 -9.04 -5.81 14.02
CA ALA A 32 -8.58 -7.18 13.81
C ALA A 32 -7.28 -7.54 14.55
N ARG A 33 -6.41 -6.55 14.88
CA ARG A 33 -5.07 -6.87 15.44
C ARG A 33 -4.41 -5.70 16.15
N ARG A 34 -3.43 -6.05 17.02
CA ARG A 34 -2.45 -5.15 17.63
C ARG A 34 -1.04 -5.58 17.19
N THR A 35 -0.24 -4.66 16.68
CA THR A 35 1.11 -4.91 16.17
C THR A 35 2.10 -3.96 16.85
N GLU A 36 3.19 -4.48 17.40
CA GLU A 36 4.26 -3.71 18.07
C GLU A 36 5.58 -3.74 17.30
N ALA A 37 5.75 -4.72 16.42
CA ALA A 37 6.86 -4.85 15.50
C ALA A 37 6.40 -5.59 14.25
N VAL A 38 7.07 -5.36 13.13
CA VAL A 38 6.78 -6.00 11.85
C VAL A 38 7.93 -6.91 11.47
N GLU A 39 7.63 -8.20 11.28
CA GLU A 39 8.52 -9.14 10.59
C GLU A 39 8.34 -8.94 9.09
N TYR A 40 9.45 -8.86 8.36
CA TYR A 40 9.38 -8.72 6.90
C TYR A 40 10.56 -9.41 6.22
N VAL A 41 10.38 -9.71 4.95
CA VAL A 41 11.41 -10.32 4.09
C VAL A 41 11.77 -9.34 3.00
N VAL A 42 13.05 -9.11 2.80
CA VAL A 42 13.61 -8.40 1.64
C VAL A 42 13.99 -9.43 0.59
N ALA A 43 13.42 -9.30 -0.60
CA ALA A 43 13.87 -9.99 -1.80
C ALA A 43 14.90 -9.13 -2.53
N GLU A 44 15.94 -9.76 -3.08
CA GLU A 44 16.98 -9.11 -3.85
C GLU A 44 17.14 -9.80 -5.19
N VAL A 45 17.16 -9.01 -6.27
CA VAL A 45 17.43 -9.46 -7.64
C VAL A 45 18.71 -8.80 -8.13
N GLU A 46 19.66 -9.64 -8.57
CA GLU A 46 20.89 -9.21 -9.24
C GLU A 46 20.80 -9.53 -10.72
N LEU A 47 21.01 -8.54 -11.57
CA LEU A 47 21.11 -8.70 -13.02
C LEU A 47 22.55 -9.02 -13.41
N ALA A 48 22.75 -9.73 -14.52
CA ALA A 48 24.09 -10.12 -15.04
C ALA A 48 25.02 -8.91 -15.26
N GLY A 49 24.46 -7.70 -15.47
CA GLY A 49 25.19 -6.44 -15.53
C GLY A 49 25.65 -5.88 -14.18
N GLY A 50 25.37 -6.57 -13.06
CA GLY A 50 25.76 -6.18 -11.71
C GLY A 50 24.79 -5.22 -11.01
N ALA A 51 23.70 -4.79 -11.66
CA ALA A 51 22.67 -4.00 -11.01
C ALA A 51 21.89 -4.88 -10.00
N VAL A 52 21.74 -4.38 -8.78
CA VAL A 52 21.03 -5.06 -7.71
C VAL A 52 19.83 -4.21 -7.31
N GLY A 53 18.65 -4.83 -7.22
CA GLY A 53 17.42 -4.20 -6.74
C GLY A 53 16.82 -4.96 -5.58
N GLN A 54 16.07 -4.25 -4.75
CA GLN A 54 15.41 -4.80 -3.57
C GLN A 54 13.91 -4.50 -3.57
N GLY A 55 13.14 -5.46 -3.06
CA GLY A 55 11.73 -5.33 -2.74
C GLY A 55 11.45 -5.99 -1.41
N SER A 56 10.33 -5.71 -0.78
CA SER A 56 10.02 -6.26 0.54
C SER A 56 8.59 -6.72 0.67
N ALA A 57 8.35 -7.68 1.56
CA ALA A 57 7.04 -8.16 1.96
C ALA A 57 6.95 -8.24 3.48
N ALA A 58 5.99 -7.57 4.06
CA ALA A 58 5.69 -7.66 5.48
C ALA A 58 4.75 -8.83 5.77
N GLU A 59 4.94 -9.44 6.93
CA GLU A 59 4.00 -10.41 7.47
C GLU A 59 2.63 -9.76 7.69
N THR A 60 1.60 -10.30 7.05
CA THR A 60 0.22 -9.78 7.16
C THR A 60 -0.79 -10.92 7.12
N VAL A 61 -0.66 -11.87 8.04
CA VAL A 61 -1.46 -13.11 8.10
C VAL A 61 -2.96 -12.84 8.06
N ALA A 62 -3.42 -11.78 8.73
CA ALA A 62 -4.85 -11.43 8.78
C ALA A 62 -5.45 -11.02 7.43
N VAL A 63 -4.64 -10.56 6.48
CA VAL A 63 -5.11 -10.08 5.17
C VAL A 63 -4.63 -10.98 4.04
N THR A 64 -3.31 -11.16 3.88
CA THR A 64 -2.74 -11.95 2.77
C THR A 64 -2.59 -13.42 3.10
N GLY A 65 -2.72 -13.80 4.37
CA GLY A 65 -2.47 -15.17 4.84
C GLY A 65 -0.98 -15.53 4.92
N GLU A 66 -0.09 -14.57 4.67
CA GLU A 66 1.35 -14.80 4.58
C GLU A 66 2.07 -14.33 5.85
N ASP A 67 2.89 -15.21 6.41
CA ASP A 67 3.89 -14.93 7.42
C ASP A 67 5.31 -14.94 6.83
N ALA A 68 6.30 -14.54 7.60
CA ALA A 68 7.69 -14.48 7.14
C ALA A 68 8.21 -15.84 6.66
N ALA A 69 7.76 -16.94 7.24
CA ALA A 69 8.18 -18.29 6.86
C ALA A 69 7.63 -18.71 5.50
N SER A 70 6.34 -18.45 5.23
CA SER A 70 5.69 -18.72 3.95
C SER A 70 6.24 -17.83 2.84
N ILE A 71 6.54 -16.55 3.12
CA ILE A 71 7.19 -15.64 2.18
C ILE A 71 8.58 -16.16 1.81
N LEU A 72 9.40 -16.54 2.79
CA LEU A 72 10.73 -17.13 2.55
C LEU A 72 10.63 -18.43 1.73
N ALA A 73 9.70 -19.32 2.08
CA ALA A 73 9.49 -20.57 1.35
C ALA A 73 9.08 -20.33 -0.12
N ALA A 74 8.23 -19.35 -0.39
CA ALA A 74 7.85 -18.99 -1.74
C ALA A 74 9.05 -18.46 -2.56
N LEU A 75 9.88 -17.58 -1.96
CA LEU A 75 11.06 -17.00 -2.60
C LEU A 75 12.19 -18.04 -2.82
N ASP A 76 12.40 -18.96 -1.89
CA ASP A 76 13.37 -20.06 -2.06
C ASP A 76 12.92 -21.10 -3.08
N GLY A 77 11.63 -21.32 -3.17
CA GLY A 77 10.97 -22.29 -4.02
C GLY A 77 10.53 -21.73 -5.37
N PRO A 78 9.21 -21.77 -5.68
CA PRO A 78 8.68 -21.49 -7.01
C PRO A 78 9.03 -20.10 -7.56
N LEU A 79 8.97 -19.07 -6.73
CA LEU A 79 9.20 -17.69 -7.17
C LEU A 79 10.67 -17.48 -7.58
N GLY A 80 11.61 -17.89 -6.73
CA GLY A 80 13.03 -17.78 -7.07
C GLY A 80 13.42 -18.64 -8.26
N ALA A 81 12.83 -19.83 -8.40
CA ALA A 81 13.06 -20.71 -9.55
C ALA A 81 12.54 -20.12 -10.87
N ALA A 82 11.45 -19.34 -10.81
CA ALA A 82 10.88 -18.69 -11.99
C ALA A 82 11.75 -17.57 -12.58
N LEU A 83 12.75 -17.07 -11.81
CA LEU A 83 13.61 -15.97 -12.26
C LEU A 83 15.09 -16.33 -12.39
N ARG A 84 15.64 -17.27 -11.57
CA ARG A 84 17.07 -17.56 -11.58
C ARG A 84 17.56 -18.05 -12.93
N GLY A 85 18.52 -17.33 -13.53
CA GLY A 85 19.09 -17.64 -14.84
C GLY A 85 18.19 -17.32 -16.03
N GLU A 86 17.03 -16.73 -15.79
CA GLU A 86 16.07 -16.39 -16.84
C GLU A 86 16.46 -15.09 -17.55
N ARG A 87 16.06 -15.01 -18.83
CA ARG A 87 16.24 -13.84 -19.69
C ARG A 87 14.89 -13.43 -20.27
N GLY A 88 14.68 -12.14 -20.40
CA GLY A 88 13.46 -11.58 -20.98
C GLY A 88 13.36 -10.08 -20.77
N THR A 89 12.32 -9.49 -21.30
CA THR A 89 11.90 -8.11 -21.00
C THR A 89 11.37 -8.02 -19.58
N ILE A 90 11.28 -6.82 -19.04
CA ILE A 90 10.69 -6.59 -17.70
C ILE A 90 9.28 -7.19 -17.61
N GLY A 91 8.45 -7.03 -18.65
CA GLY A 91 7.09 -7.57 -18.69
C GLY A 91 7.04 -9.10 -18.73
N GLU A 92 7.95 -9.76 -19.46
CA GLU A 92 8.04 -11.23 -19.52
C GLU A 92 8.47 -11.81 -18.17
N LEU A 93 9.48 -11.22 -17.53
CA LEU A 93 9.97 -11.66 -16.22
C LEU A 93 8.94 -11.43 -15.12
N SER A 94 8.23 -10.29 -15.12
CA SER A 94 7.10 -10.04 -14.21
C SER A 94 5.96 -11.05 -14.41
N ALA A 95 5.68 -11.43 -15.68
CA ALA A 95 4.67 -12.45 -15.98
C ALA A 95 5.05 -13.83 -15.43
N ARG A 96 6.34 -14.19 -15.44
CA ARG A 96 6.85 -15.44 -14.85
C ARG A 96 6.64 -15.45 -13.33
N ILE A 97 6.92 -14.33 -12.63
CA ILE A 97 6.65 -14.20 -11.19
C ILE A 97 5.16 -14.39 -10.92
N ALA A 98 4.30 -13.68 -11.64
CA ALA A 98 2.85 -13.76 -11.46
C ALA A 98 2.32 -15.19 -11.63
N GLY A 99 2.82 -15.92 -12.65
CA GLY A 99 2.40 -17.28 -12.98
C GLY A 99 3.08 -18.40 -12.18
N ALA A 100 4.10 -18.10 -11.36
CA ALA A 100 4.94 -19.12 -10.73
C ALA A 100 4.19 -20.01 -9.72
N MET A 101 3.19 -19.47 -9.04
CA MET A 101 2.35 -20.21 -8.09
C MET A 101 1.03 -19.48 -7.85
N HIS A 102 0.06 -20.19 -7.28
CA HIS A 102 -1.19 -19.57 -6.83
C HIS A 102 -0.97 -18.84 -5.49
N GLY A 103 -1.67 -17.72 -5.29
CA GLY A 103 -1.51 -16.93 -4.05
C GLY A 103 -0.12 -16.31 -3.89
N ALA A 104 0.38 -16.26 -2.65
CA ALA A 104 1.69 -15.70 -2.28
C ALA A 104 1.89 -14.28 -2.84
N THR A 105 0.87 -13.44 -2.72
CA THR A 105 0.84 -12.11 -3.36
C THR A 105 1.85 -11.15 -2.74
N SER A 106 2.08 -11.22 -1.42
CA SER A 106 3.12 -10.40 -0.76
C SER A 106 4.53 -10.82 -1.21
N ALA A 107 4.80 -12.14 -1.25
CA ALA A 107 6.08 -12.65 -1.72
C ALA A 107 6.33 -12.31 -3.20
N LYS A 108 5.29 -12.40 -4.05
CA LYS A 108 5.36 -11.95 -5.46
C LYS A 108 5.67 -10.46 -5.56
N ALA A 109 4.99 -9.64 -4.75
CA ALA A 109 5.21 -8.20 -4.73
C ALA A 109 6.66 -7.86 -4.36
N ALA A 110 7.24 -8.52 -3.35
CA ALA A 110 8.63 -8.32 -2.98
C ALA A 110 9.59 -8.64 -4.14
N LEU A 111 9.39 -9.79 -4.79
CA LEU A 111 10.29 -10.22 -5.88
C LEU A 111 10.13 -9.35 -7.13
N GLU A 112 8.90 -8.98 -7.45
CA GLU A 112 8.57 -8.15 -8.62
C GLU A 112 9.07 -6.72 -8.47
N VAL A 113 8.94 -6.13 -7.27
CA VAL A 113 9.52 -4.83 -6.93
C VAL A 113 11.05 -4.88 -7.01
N ALA A 114 11.70 -5.93 -6.47
CA ALA A 114 13.14 -6.11 -6.57
C ALA A 114 13.63 -6.16 -8.02
N LEU A 115 12.88 -6.84 -8.89
CA LEU A 115 13.16 -6.90 -10.33
C LEU A 115 13.05 -5.53 -10.98
N HIS A 116 12.02 -4.75 -10.67
CA HIS A 116 11.82 -3.40 -11.20
C HIS A 116 12.88 -2.42 -10.69
N ASP A 117 13.27 -2.52 -9.42
CA ASP A 117 14.35 -1.71 -8.86
C ASP A 117 15.69 -2.01 -9.57
N ALA A 118 16.02 -3.31 -9.77
CA ALA A 118 17.22 -3.71 -10.51
C ALA A 118 17.21 -3.22 -11.96
N TRP A 119 16.07 -3.34 -12.64
CA TRP A 119 15.88 -2.82 -14.00
C TRP A 119 16.10 -1.30 -14.09
N ALA A 120 15.48 -0.54 -13.20
CA ALA A 120 15.58 0.91 -13.20
C ALA A 120 17.00 1.37 -12.80
N ARG A 121 17.68 0.66 -11.88
CA ARG A 121 19.10 0.89 -11.56
C ARG A 121 20.01 0.60 -12.77
N ALA A 122 19.77 -0.49 -13.49
CA ALA A 122 20.51 -0.81 -14.71
C ALA A 122 20.33 0.24 -15.79
N ALA A 123 19.14 0.85 -15.89
CA ALA A 123 18.85 1.96 -16.80
C ALA A 123 19.40 3.32 -16.30
N GLY A 124 19.90 3.40 -15.06
CA GLY A 124 20.39 4.65 -14.45
C GLY A 124 19.29 5.69 -14.20
N ARG A 125 18.03 5.27 -14.13
CA ARG A 125 16.85 6.17 -14.03
C ARG A 125 16.00 5.85 -12.82
N PRO A 126 15.29 6.85 -12.24
CA PRO A 126 14.24 6.59 -11.24
C PRO A 126 13.13 5.71 -11.84
N LEU A 127 12.59 4.78 -11.04
CA LEU A 127 11.54 3.87 -11.49
C LEU A 127 10.28 4.63 -11.96
N VAL A 128 9.91 5.73 -11.31
CA VAL A 128 8.75 6.55 -11.69
C VAL A 128 8.80 7.02 -13.16
N GLU A 129 9.99 7.34 -13.67
CA GLU A 129 10.15 7.77 -15.07
C GLU A 129 9.97 6.61 -16.04
N LEU A 130 10.42 5.41 -15.69
CA LEU A 130 10.21 4.20 -16.49
C LEU A 130 8.75 3.77 -16.51
N LEU A 131 7.99 4.13 -15.45
CA LEU A 131 6.54 3.95 -15.37
C LEU A 131 5.75 5.09 -16.06
N GLY A 132 6.44 6.08 -16.66
CA GLY A 132 5.81 7.18 -17.40
C GLY A 132 5.46 8.41 -16.59
N GLY A 133 5.86 8.49 -15.34
CA GLY A 133 5.64 9.63 -14.45
C GLY A 133 6.82 10.60 -14.38
N SER A 134 6.81 11.47 -13.39
CA SER A 134 7.85 12.48 -13.13
C SER A 134 8.45 12.32 -11.74
N ALA A 135 9.77 12.39 -11.65
CA ALA A 135 10.47 12.37 -10.37
C ALA A 135 10.19 13.63 -9.50
N GLU A 136 9.74 14.71 -10.12
CA GLU A 136 9.38 15.96 -9.43
C GLU A 136 7.92 15.99 -8.96
N ALA A 137 7.12 14.96 -9.28
CA ALA A 137 5.73 14.90 -8.87
C ALA A 137 5.63 14.72 -7.34
N THR A 138 4.55 15.24 -6.78
CA THR A 138 4.24 15.15 -5.34
C THR A 138 2.78 14.78 -5.14
N MET A 139 2.46 14.14 -4.02
CA MET A 139 1.10 13.86 -3.60
C MET A 139 0.90 14.15 -2.12
N ARG A 140 -0.32 14.55 -1.75
CA ARG A 140 -0.71 14.63 -0.34
C ARG A 140 -0.95 13.23 0.19
N ASN A 141 -0.31 12.92 1.30
CA ASN A 141 -0.48 11.68 2.03
C ASN A 141 -1.39 11.90 3.23
N ASP A 142 -2.19 10.92 3.57
CA ASP A 142 -2.90 10.93 4.84
C ASP A 142 -1.99 10.48 6.00
N MET A 143 -2.55 10.53 7.20
CA MET A 143 -1.96 9.96 8.41
C MET A 143 -3.01 9.13 9.12
N THR A 144 -2.68 7.89 9.40
CA THR A 144 -3.58 6.98 10.10
C THR A 144 -3.63 7.29 11.59
N VAL A 145 -4.83 7.42 12.12
CA VAL A 145 -5.12 7.40 13.55
C VAL A 145 -5.63 6.00 13.90
N SER A 146 -4.82 5.28 14.64
CA SER A 146 -5.09 3.92 15.11
C SER A 146 -6.33 3.86 16.00
N LEU A 147 -6.96 2.70 16.10
CA LEU A 147 -8.13 2.49 16.96
C LEU A 147 -7.70 2.45 18.43
N GLU A 148 -8.02 3.50 19.16
CA GLU A 148 -7.70 3.69 20.58
C GLU A 148 -8.85 4.38 21.32
N GLU A 149 -8.63 4.71 22.60
CA GLU A 149 -9.57 5.53 23.39
C GLU A 149 -9.74 6.92 22.75
N PRO A 150 -10.94 7.53 22.83
CA PRO A 150 -11.23 8.81 22.19
C PRO A 150 -10.21 9.92 22.49
N ALA A 151 -9.74 10.03 23.73
CA ALA A 151 -8.76 11.05 24.13
C ALA A 151 -7.40 10.84 23.46
N THR A 152 -6.96 9.59 23.32
CA THR A 152 -5.71 9.24 22.64
C THR A 152 -5.80 9.52 21.14
N MET A 153 -6.92 9.15 20.49
CA MET A 153 -7.16 9.43 19.09
C MET A 153 -7.20 10.95 18.82
N ALA A 154 -7.81 11.74 19.69
CA ALA A 154 -7.79 13.20 19.63
C ALA A 154 -6.37 13.78 19.74
N GLU A 155 -5.53 13.23 20.61
CA GLU A 155 -4.13 13.65 20.73
C GLU A 155 -3.35 13.34 19.45
N ARG A 156 -3.47 12.12 18.91
CA ARG A 156 -2.83 11.72 17.64
C ARG A 156 -3.29 12.58 16.47
N ALA A 157 -4.57 12.92 16.41
CA ALA A 157 -5.10 13.81 15.39
C ALA A 157 -4.48 15.22 15.48
N ARG A 158 -4.32 15.79 16.70
CA ARG A 158 -3.65 17.09 16.89
C ARG A 158 -2.18 17.02 16.47
N GLU A 159 -1.46 15.96 16.86
CA GLU A 159 -0.06 15.75 16.48
C GLU A 159 0.09 15.68 14.95
N ALA A 160 -0.77 14.93 14.26
CA ALA A 160 -0.75 14.80 12.81
C ALA A 160 -1.01 16.15 12.09
N VAL A 161 -2.01 16.90 12.54
CA VAL A 161 -2.30 18.24 11.97
C VAL A 161 -1.16 19.21 12.27
N ALA A 162 -0.57 19.18 13.46
CA ALA A 162 0.59 20.00 13.81
C ALA A 162 1.82 19.64 12.96
N ALA A 163 1.96 18.39 12.51
CA ALA A 163 2.98 17.95 11.57
C ALA A 163 2.65 18.29 10.10
N GLY A 164 1.50 18.92 9.83
CA GLY A 164 1.10 19.42 8.51
C GLY A 164 0.21 18.47 7.70
N HIS A 165 -0.31 17.40 8.29
CA HIS A 165 -1.28 16.53 7.61
C HIS A 165 -2.65 17.20 7.55
N GLU A 166 -3.24 17.27 6.36
CA GLU A 166 -4.58 17.80 6.10
C GLU A 166 -5.64 16.71 6.01
N ILE A 167 -5.20 15.45 5.92
CA ILE A 167 -6.05 14.27 5.74
C ILE A 167 -5.69 13.27 6.83
N LEU A 168 -6.70 12.80 7.56
CA LEU A 168 -6.55 11.78 8.59
C LEU A 168 -7.35 10.54 8.19
N LYS A 169 -6.70 9.37 8.20
CA LYS A 169 -7.38 8.08 8.06
C LYS A 169 -7.74 7.56 9.45
N ILE A 170 -9.01 7.38 9.72
CA ILE A 170 -9.53 6.99 11.03
C ILE A 170 -9.94 5.51 10.99
N LYS A 171 -9.28 4.69 11.82
CA LYS A 171 -9.69 3.29 12.00
C LYS A 171 -10.89 3.24 12.92
N LEU A 172 -11.95 2.55 12.47
CA LEU A 172 -13.19 2.35 13.22
C LEU A 172 -13.24 0.93 13.81
N GLY A 173 -14.01 0.77 14.87
CA GLY A 173 -14.24 -0.49 15.56
C GLY A 173 -15.53 -1.19 15.12
N HIS A 174 -16.01 -2.08 15.98
CA HIS A 174 -17.28 -2.79 15.78
C HIS A 174 -18.44 -2.12 16.55
N ASP A 175 -18.14 -1.25 17.53
CA ASP A 175 -19.14 -0.54 18.31
C ASP A 175 -19.33 0.88 17.79
N ILE A 176 -20.47 1.09 17.18
CA ILE A 176 -20.85 2.37 16.58
C ILE A 176 -20.98 3.52 17.59
N ALA A 177 -21.42 3.23 18.82
CA ALA A 177 -21.55 4.27 19.83
C ALA A 177 -20.16 4.78 20.25
N GLU A 178 -19.22 3.87 20.49
CA GLU A 178 -17.82 4.21 20.78
C GLU A 178 -17.16 4.92 19.57
N ASP A 179 -17.43 4.47 18.34
CA ASP A 179 -16.87 5.11 17.13
C ASP A 179 -17.37 6.53 16.94
N ARG A 180 -18.62 6.82 17.29
CA ARG A 180 -19.15 8.20 17.31
C ARG A 180 -18.44 9.08 18.33
N GLU A 181 -18.15 8.56 19.53
CA GLU A 181 -17.38 9.28 20.53
C GLU A 181 -15.94 9.55 20.07
N ARG A 182 -15.30 8.54 19.45
CA ARG A 182 -13.95 8.67 18.83
C ARG A 182 -13.93 9.74 17.74
N LEU A 183 -14.87 9.68 16.80
CA LEU A 183 -14.98 10.65 15.71
C LEU A 183 -15.25 12.06 16.22
N ALA A 184 -16.13 12.23 17.21
CA ALA A 184 -16.39 13.54 17.81
C ALA A 184 -15.12 14.12 18.43
N ALA A 185 -14.36 13.32 19.18
CA ALA A 185 -13.10 13.74 19.79
C ALA A 185 -12.03 14.10 18.74
N VAL A 186 -11.94 13.35 17.63
CA VAL A 186 -11.01 13.64 16.53
C VAL A 186 -11.40 14.94 15.80
N VAL A 187 -12.68 15.13 15.48
CA VAL A 187 -13.17 16.34 14.80
C VAL A 187 -12.96 17.59 15.66
N GLU A 188 -13.22 17.50 16.96
CA GLU A 188 -12.96 18.61 17.90
C GLU A 188 -11.44 18.93 17.96
N ALA A 189 -10.60 17.91 17.95
CA ALA A 189 -9.15 18.06 18.05
C ALA A 189 -8.48 18.55 16.75
N ALA A 190 -9.05 18.23 15.58
CA ALA A 190 -8.52 18.48 14.26
C ALA A 190 -9.61 19.03 13.31
N PRO A 191 -10.23 20.19 13.58
CA PRO A 191 -11.43 20.66 12.87
C PRO A 191 -11.17 21.05 11.40
N SER A 192 -9.91 21.21 11.01
CA SER A 192 -9.52 21.52 9.61
C SER A 192 -9.20 20.28 8.79
N ALA A 193 -9.09 19.09 9.41
CA ALA A 193 -8.73 17.88 8.71
C ALA A 193 -9.92 17.28 7.94
N ARG A 194 -9.66 16.72 6.77
CA ARG A 194 -10.58 15.81 6.05
C ARG A 194 -10.38 14.40 6.59
N LEU A 195 -11.46 13.66 6.74
CA LEU A 195 -11.43 12.33 7.32
C LEU A 195 -11.68 11.26 6.25
N ARG A 196 -10.85 10.23 6.22
CA ARG A 196 -11.05 8.97 5.51
C ARG A 196 -11.37 7.91 6.55
N LEU A 197 -12.56 7.34 6.49
CA LEU A 197 -13.00 6.38 7.49
C LEU A 197 -12.78 4.96 6.97
N ASP A 198 -12.06 4.14 7.72
CA ASP A 198 -11.83 2.74 7.38
C ASP A 198 -12.54 1.82 8.37
N ALA A 199 -13.59 1.18 7.90
CA ALA A 199 -14.42 0.27 8.68
C ALA A 199 -13.87 -1.16 8.70
N ASN A 200 -12.86 -1.48 7.89
CA ASN A 200 -12.21 -2.79 7.80
C ASN A 200 -13.21 -3.97 7.82
N GLN A 201 -14.26 -3.89 7.00
CA GLN A 201 -15.32 -4.91 6.87
C GLN A 201 -16.21 -5.06 8.13
N GLY A 202 -16.27 -4.05 8.99
CA GLY A 202 -16.86 -4.16 10.33
C GLY A 202 -18.39 -4.17 10.36
N TRP A 203 -19.11 -3.83 9.27
CA TRP A 203 -20.55 -3.61 9.30
C TRP A 203 -21.33 -4.56 8.38
N LEU A 204 -22.58 -4.82 8.76
CA LEU A 204 -23.56 -5.40 7.83
C LEU A 204 -24.10 -4.30 6.90
N PRO A 205 -24.57 -4.63 5.68
CA PRO A 205 -24.99 -3.62 4.70
C PRO A 205 -26.02 -2.61 5.22
N ASP A 206 -27.08 -3.08 5.91
CA ASP A 206 -28.10 -2.18 6.47
C ASP A 206 -27.55 -1.28 7.59
N GLN A 207 -26.61 -1.81 8.38
CA GLN A 207 -25.92 -1.02 9.39
C GLN A 207 -25.02 0.01 8.74
N ALA A 208 -24.25 -0.36 7.73
CA ALA A 208 -23.39 0.55 6.99
C ALA A 208 -24.16 1.76 6.43
N VAL A 209 -25.31 1.51 5.79
CA VAL A 209 -26.18 2.58 5.28
C VAL A 209 -26.63 3.53 6.41
N GLN A 210 -27.09 2.97 7.56
CA GLN A 210 -27.53 3.77 8.69
C GLN A 210 -26.41 4.61 9.31
N ILE A 211 -25.22 4.02 9.42
CA ILE A 211 -24.05 4.67 10.00
C ILE A 211 -23.58 5.82 9.11
N ILE A 212 -23.37 5.54 7.81
CA ILE A 212 -22.85 6.51 6.84
C ILE A 212 -23.84 7.66 6.67
N THR A 213 -25.13 7.38 6.50
CA THR A 213 -26.17 8.43 6.46
C THR A 213 -26.27 9.22 7.76
N GLY A 214 -25.89 8.63 8.89
CA GLY A 214 -25.73 9.34 10.17
C GLY A 214 -24.58 10.34 10.10
N PHE A 215 -23.41 9.95 9.61
CA PHE A 215 -22.26 10.86 9.43
C PHE A 215 -22.57 12.02 8.46
N GLU A 216 -23.31 11.74 7.38
CA GLU A 216 -23.77 12.76 6.44
C GLU A 216 -24.68 13.80 7.11
N LYS A 217 -25.66 13.34 7.92
CA LYS A 217 -26.57 14.22 8.67
C LYS A 217 -25.87 15.05 9.74
N ASP A 218 -24.87 14.47 10.39
CA ASP A 218 -24.07 15.14 11.41
C ASP A 218 -23.09 16.15 10.79
N GLY A 219 -22.94 16.16 9.44
CA GLY A 219 -22.07 17.09 8.71
C GLY A 219 -20.59 16.88 9.00
N LEU A 220 -20.17 15.64 9.28
CA LEU A 220 -18.78 15.34 9.52
C LEU A 220 -17.92 15.56 8.26
N PRO A 221 -16.67 16.01 8.39
CA PRO A 221 -15.78 16.31 7.25
C PRO A 221 -15.22 15.02 6.62
N VAL A 222 -16.08 14.05 6.32
CA VAL A 222 -15.73 12.76 5.75
C VAL A 222 -15.55 12.86 4.25
N GLU A 223 -14.39 12.46 3.74
CA GLU A 223 -14.04 12.42 2.32
C GLU A 223 -14.51 11.13 1.65
N LEU A 224 -14.39 10.00 2.36
CA LEU A 224 -14.78 8.67 1.88
C LEU A 224 -14.93 7.69 3.05
N VAL A 225 -15.61 6.56 2.77
CA VAL A 225 -15.68 5.39 3.66
C VAL A 225 -15.09 4.17 2.95
N GLU A 226 -14.06 3.58 3.55
CA GLU A 226 -13.32 2.43 3.02
C GLU A 226 -13.88 1.12 3.60
N GLN A 227 -14.14 0.16 2.72
CA GLN A 227 -14.58 -1.23 2.95
C GLN A 227 -15.56 -1.39 4.13
N PRO A 228 -16.76 -0.83 4.02
CA PRO A 228 -17.73 -0.88 5.13
C PRO A 228 -18.26 -2.29 5.42
N VAL A 229 -18.35 -3.15 4.40
CA VAL A 229 -18.91 -4.51 4.50
C VAL A 229 -17.89 -5.58 4.11
N ALA A 230 -18.19 -6.85 4.41
CA ALA A 230 -17.32 -7.97 4.09
C ALA A 230 -16.89 -7.97 2.60
N ALA A 231 -15.62 -8.27 2.34
CA ALA A 231 -15.01 -8.23 1.00
C ALA A 231 -15.72 -9.11 -0.03
N GLY A 232 -16.31 -10.24 0.41
CA GLY A 232 -17.07 -11.15 -0.45
C GLY A 232 -18.50 -10.70 -0.75
N ASP A 233 -19.02 -9.71 -0.03
CA ASP A 233 -20.41 -9.22 -0.17
C ASP A 233 -20.48 -8.05 -1.16
N VAL A 234 -20.24 -8.34 -2.44
CA VAL A 234 -20.29 -7.34 -3.53
C VAL A 234 -21.68 -6.72 -3.66
N GLU A 235 -22.75 -7.50 -3.47
CA GLU A 235 -24.13 -6.99 -3.53
C GLU A 235 -24.42 -6.05 -2.36
N GLY A 236 -23.96 -6.39 -1.15
CA GLY A 236 -24.06 -5.53 0.03
C GLY A 236 -23.28 -4.23 -0.16
N LEU A 237 -22.07 -4.30 -0.72
CA LEU A 237 -21.27 -3.11 -1.02
C LEU A 237 -21.96 -2.22 -2.04
N ALA A 238 -22.49 -2.79 -3.14
CA ALA A 238 -23.26 -2.05 -4.14
C ALA A 238 -24.50 -1.36 -3.55
N ARG A 239 -25.19 -2.03 -2.61
CA ARG A 239 -26.33 -1.46 -1.91
C ARG A 239 -25.94 -0.27 -1.02
N VAL A 240 -24.80 -0.35 -0.32
CA VAL A 240 -24.27 0.77 0.48
C VAL A 240 -23.92 1.94 -0.44
N THR A 241 -23.17 1.71 -1.51
CA THR A 241 -22.79 2.72 -2.51
C THR A 241 -24.01 3.43 -3.10
N ALA A 242 -25.06 2.69 -3.46
CA ALA A 242 -26.27 3.27 -4.02
C ALA A 242 -27.14 4.04 -3.01
N ALA A 243 -27.00 3.77 -1.72
CA ALA A 243 -27.85 4.33 -0.66
C ALA A 243 -27.22 5.51 0.09
N THR A 244 -25.95 5.82 -0.15
CA THR A 244 -25.20 6.88 0.54
C THR A 244 -24.65 7.90 -0.46
N SER A 245 -24.34 9.12 -0.01
CA SER A 245 -23.73 10.17 -0.86
C SER A 245 -22.23 10.32 -0.62
N LEU A 246 -21.70 9.79 0.50
CA LEU A 246 -20.27 9.71 0.70
C LEU A 246 -19.65 8.64 -0.22
N PRO A 247 -18.52 8.93 -0.87
CA PRO A 247 -17.83 7.96 -1.72
C PRO A 247 -17.45 6.69 -0.96
N ILE A 248 -17.73 5.54 -1.54
CA ILE A 248 -17.41 4.22 -1.00
C ILE A 248 -16.18 3.67 -1.73
N MET A 249 -15.16 3.29 -0.96
CA MET A 249 -13.92 2.70 -1.46
C MET A 249 -13.87 1.20 -1.17
N ALA A 250 -13.54 0.39 -2.18
CA ALA A 250 -13.26 -1.03 -2.01
C ALA A 250 -11.77 -1.23 -1.74
N ASP A 251 -11.43 -1.93 -0.63
CA ASP A 251 -10.06 -2.34 -0.28
C ASP A 251 -9.91 -3.86 -0.33
N GLU A 252 -10.39 -4.57 0.68
CA GLU A 252 -10.22 -6.02 0.75
C GLU A 252 -10.99 -6.78 -0.34
N ALA A 253 -11.94 -6.12 -1.00
CA ALA A 253 -12.71 -6.69 -2.11
C ALA A 253 -11.94 -6.67 -3.45
N VAL A 254 -10.81 -5.94 -3.59
CA VAL A 254 -10.05 -5.81 -4.85
C VAL A 254 -8.61 -6.28 -4.69
N TRP A 255 -8.25 -7.37 -5.40
CA TRP A 255 -6.92 -7.99 -5.41
C TRP A 255 -6.34 -8.09 -6.82
N SER A 256 -7.18 -7.99 -7.83
CA SER A 256 -6.81 -8.18 -9.23
C SER A 256 -7.65 -7.31 -10.15
N ALA A 257 -7.24 -7.20 -11.42
CA ALA A 257 -8.06 -6.57 -12.45
C ALA A 257 -9.41 -7.27 -12.63
N ALA A 258 -9.49 -8.59 -12.42
CA ALA A 258 -10.76 -9.32 -12.48
C ALA A 258 -11.72 -8.89 -11.36
N ASP A 259 -11.19 -8.68 -10.14
CA ASP A 259 -12.00 -8.15 -9.03
C ASP A 259 -12.44 -6.71 -9.32
N ALA A 260 -11.54 -5.86 -9.84
CA ALA A 260 -11.88 -4.50 -10.23
C ALA A 260 -13.03 -4.48 -11.25
N HIS A 261 -12.96 -5.30 -12.31
CA HIS A 261 -14.04 -5.41 -13.29
C HIS A 261 -15.36 -5.84 -12.65
N ARG A 262 -15.34 -6.85 -11.76
CA ARG A 262 -16.54 -7.33 -11.04
C ARG A 262 -17.18 -6.22 -10.20
N LEU A 263 -16.36 -5.45 -9.45
CA LEU A 263 -16.85 -4.35 -8.62
C LEU A 263 -17.40 -3.20 -9.46
N ILE A 264 -16.75 -2.85 -10.56
CA ILE A 264 -17.17 -1.81 -11.51
C ILE A 264 -18.50 -2.19 -12.18
N GLU A 265 -18.62 -3.42 -12.69
CA GLU A 265 -19.84 -3.91 -13.33
C GLU A 265 -21.04 -3.92 -12.36
N ALA A 266 -20.79 -4.29 -11.09
CA ALA A 266 -21.79 -4.27 -10.03
C ALA A 266 -22.08 -2.85 -9.49
N ARG A 267 -21.32 -1.81 -9.89
CA ARG A 267 -21.36 -0.48 -9.29
C ARG A 267 -21.23 -0.53 -7.75
N ALA A 268 -20.33 -1.40 -7.29
CA ALA A 268 -20.18 -1.71 -5.88
C ALA A 268 -19.31 -0.71 -5.11
N CYS A 269 -18.63 0.20 -5.80
CA CYS A 269 -17.80 1.22 -5.19
C CYS A 269 -17.61 2.41 -6.11
N ASP A 270 -17.23 3.55 -5.54
CA ASP A 270 -16.86 4.78 -6.25
C ASP A 270 -15.34 4.87 -6.45
N LEU A 271 -14.55 4.20 -5.59
CA LEU A 271 -13.11 4.25 -5.53
C LEU A 271 -12.52 2.85 -5.27
N LEU A 272 -11.27 2.62 -5.72
CA LEU A 272 -10.53 1.38 -5.45
C LEU A 272 -9.25 1.67 -4.66
N ASN A 273 -8.98 0.91 -3.60
CA ASN A 273 -7.71 0.94 -2.89
C ASN A 273 -6.79 -0.18 -3.37
N ILE A 274 -5.75 0.19 -4.10
CA ILE A 274 -4.71 -0.71 -4.62
C ILE A 274 -3.62 -0.84 -3.56
N LYS A 275 -3.17 -2.08 -3.28
CA LYS A 275 -1.99 -2.35 -2.44
C LYS A 275 -1.11 -3.37 -3.12
N LEU A 276 0.20 -3.10 -3.21
CA LEU A 276 1.15 -3.98 -3.92
C LEU A 276 1.14 -5.40 -3.34
N ALA A 277 1.00 -5.53 -2.02
CA ALA A 277 0.91 -6.83 -1.35
C ALA A 277 -0.34 -7.64 -1.74
N LYS A 278 -1.44 -7.00 -2.13
CA LYS A 278 -2.65 -7.67 -2.64
C LYS A 278 -2.50 -8.05 -4.11
N THR A 279 -1.99 -7.14 -4.93
CA THR A 279 -1.93 -7.30 -6.37
C THR A 279 -0.75 -8.14 -6.86
N GLY A 280 0.17 -8.50 -5.96
CA GLY A 280 1.37 -9.28 -6.31
C GLY A 280 2.45 -8.45 -6.99
N GLY A 281 2.46 -7.12 -6.77
CA GLY A 281 3.47 -6.19 -7.25
C GLY A 281 2.92 -5.09 -8.16
N LEU A 282 3.83 -4.38 -8.82
CA LEU A 282 3.55 -3.21 -9.66
C LEU A 282 2.70 -3.55 -10.88
N ARG A 283 3.00 -4.68 -11.55
CA ARG A 283 2.24 -5.10 -12.73
C ARG A 283 0.75 -5.30 -12.42
N GLY A 284 0.44 -6.10 -11.40
CA GLY A 284 -0.95 -6.32 -11.01
C GLY A 284 -1.64 -5.04 -10.54
N ALA A 285 -0.92 -4.15 -9.87
CA ALA A 285 -1.40 -2.84 -9.47
C ALA A 285 -1.74 -1.95 -10.67
N ILE A 286 -0.88 -1.92 -11.70
CA ILE A 286 -1.12 -1.21 -12.96
C ILE A 286 -2.35 -1.79 -13.68
N GLU A 287 -2.50 -3.11 -13.72
CA GLU A 287 -3.67 -3.75 -14.36
C GLU A 287 -4.99 -3.35 -13.67
N VAL A 288 -5.02 -3.25 -12.33
CA VAL A 288 -6.17 -2.73 -11.56
C VAL A 288 -6.42 -1.25 -11.86
N ALA A 289 -5.37 -0.42 -11.80
CA ALA A 289 -5.47 1.02 -12.07
C ALA A 289 -5.94 1.32 -13.51
N GLU A 290 -5.51 0.53 -14.49
CA GLU A 290 -5.98 0.65 -15.88
C GLU A 290 -7.44 0.23 -16.05
N ALA A 291 -7.92 -0.78 -15.30
CA ALA A 291 -9.33 -1.14 -15.28
C ALA A 291 -10.18 0.00 -14.71
N ALA A 292 -9.77 0.60 -13.60
CA ALA A 292 -10.40 1.77 -12.98
C ALA A 292 -10.41 2.98 -13.94
N ARG A 293 -9.25 3.30 -14.55
CA ARG A 293 -9.12 4.42 -15.51
C ARG A 293 -10.10 4.32 -16.67
N ARG A 294 -10.27 3.12 -17.24
CA ARG A 294 -11.21 2.88 -18.34
C ARG A 294 -12.67 3.08 -17.94
N ALA A 295 -12.97 2.86 -16.67
CA ALA A 295 -14.29 3.06 -16.09
C ALA A 295 -14.52 4.49 -15.55
N GLY A 296 -13.49 5.35 -15.54
CA GLY A 296 -13.56 6.68 -14.96
C GLY A 296 -13.63 6.69 -13.43
N ILE A 297 -13.06 5.65 -12.78
CA ILE A 297 -12.97 5.50 -11.33
C ILE A 297 -11.55 5.84 -10.88
N ASP A 298 -11.44 6.66 -9.85
CA ASP A 298 -10.16 6.98 -9.22
C ASP A 298 -9.71 5.90 -8.25
N CYS A 299 -8.39 5.83 -8.06
CA CYS A 299 -7.76 4.90 -7.14
C CYS A 299 -7.00 5.62 -6.03
N MET A 300 -6.99 5.00 -4.87
CA MET A 300 -5.97 5.19 -3.84
C MET A 300 -4.88 4.13 -4.03
N LEU A 301 -3.63 4.49 -3.80
CA LEU A 301 -2.57 3.51 -3.56
C LEU A 301 -2.28 3.49 -2.08
N GLY A 302 -2.70 2.42 -1.43
CA GLY A 302 -2.49 2.18 -0.01
C GLY A 302 -1.41 1.14 0.26
N ALA A 303 -1.22 0.82 1.52
CA ALA A 303 -0.25 -0.15 1.99
C ALA A 303 -0.80 -1.00 3.14
N MET A 304 -0.12 -2.10 3.44
CA MET A 304 -0.16 -2.74 4.75
C MET A 304 0.83 -2.01 5.67
N MET A 305 1.03 -2.49 6.90
CA MET A 305 2.15 -2.01 7.72
C MET A 305 3.46 -2.54 7.14
N GLU A 306 3.98 -1.84 6.14
CA GLU A 306 5.10 -2.28 5.29
C GLU A 306 6.33 -1.39 5.47
N PRO A 307 7.54 -1.96 5.30
CA PRO A 307 8.78 -1.20 5.40
C PRO A 307 8.94 -0.23 4.23
N ARG A 308 9.87 0.72 4.38
CA ARG A 308 10.14 1.80 3.43
C ARG A 308 10.34 1.32 1.98
N ILE A 309 10.88 0.11 1.75
CA ILE A 309 11.13 -0.41 0.40
C ILE A 309 9.80 -0.55 -0.37
N SER A 310 8.82 -1.27 0.20
CA SER A 310 7.49 -1.43 -0.42
C SER A 310 6.78 -0.10 -0.61
N ILE A 311 6.84 0.76 0.42
CA ILE A 311 6.18 2.07 0.37
C ILE A 311 6.80 2.97 -0.71
N THR A 312 8.12 2.91 -0.88
CA THR A 312 8.79 3.66 -1.94
C THR A 312 8.37 3.16 -3.33
N ALA A 313 8.28 1.84 -3.53
CA ALA A 313 7.79 1.28 -4.80
C ALA A 313 6.34 1.71 -5.09
N ALA A 314 5.48 1.70 -4.06
CA ALA A 314 4.12 2.20 -4.16
C ALA A 314 4.09 3.70 -4.54
N ALA A 315 4.94 4.52 -3.93
CA ALA A 315 5.05 5.94 -4.24
C ALA A 315 5.46 6.20 -5.70
N HIS A 316 6.44 5.43 -6.23
CA HIS A 316 6.82 5.53 -7.64
C HIS A 316 5.64 5.24 -8.58
N LEU A 317 4.84 4.23 -8.29
CA LEU A 317 3.65 3.92 -9.08
C LEU A 317 2.57 4.99 -8.94
N ALA A 318 2.29 5.46 -7.73
CA ALA A 318 1.28 6.49 -7.50
C ALA A 318 1.59 7.78 -8.27
N LEU A 319 2.85 8.20 -8.27
CA LEU A 319 3.31 9.40 -8.97
C LEU A 319 3.42 9.21 -10.50
N ALA A 320 3.25 7.98 -11.00
CA ALA A 320 3.32 7.67 -12.42
C ALA A 320 1.94 7.44 -13.06
N HIS A 321 0.98 6.90 -12.34
CA HIS A 321 -0.27 6.44 -12.95
C HIS A 321 -1.43 7.42 -12.74
N PRO A 322 -2.07 7.95 -13.80
CA PRO A 322 -3.04 9.04 -13.71
C PRO A 322 -4.35 8.69 -13.01
N ALA A 323 -4.73 7.41 -12.90
CA ALA A 323 -5.90 7.00 -12.15
C ALA A 323 -5.65 6.93 -10.64
N ILE A 324 -4.40 6.99 -10.19
CA ILE A 324 -4.06 7.01 -8.77
C ILE A 324 -4.00 8.47 -8.33
N THR A 325 -5.08 8.94 -7.71
CA THR A 325 -5.26 10.34 -7.30
C THR A 325 -5.09 10.53 -5.79
N MET A 326 -5.04 9.43 -5.03
CA MET A 326 -4.91 9.40 -3.58
C MET A 326 -3.85 8.42 -3.14
N ILE A 327 -3.22 8.69 -1.99
CA ILE A 327 -2.29 7.77 -1.34
C ILE A 327 -2.60 7.62 0.16
N ASP A 328 -2.27 6.42 0.68
CA ASP A 328 -2.25 6.03 2.10
C ASP A 328 -0.92 5.28 2.32
N LEU A 329 0.18 6.07 2.38
CA LEU A 329 1.56 5.60 2.40
C LEU A 329 2.31 6.12 3.63
N ASP A 330 1.64 6.14 4.77
CA ASP A 330 2.16 6.59 6.06
C ASP A 330 2.98 5.56 6.86
N PRO A 331 2.99 4.22 6.56
CA PRO A 331 3.71 3.25 7.37
C PRO A 331 5.14 3.63 7.78
N PRO A 332 5.98 4.28 6.95
CA PRO A 332 7.33 4.67 7.36
C PRO A 332 7.39 5.59 8.59
N ALA A 333 6.34 6.35 8.87
CA ALA A 333 6.26 7.19 10.07
C ALA A 333 6.07 6.38 11.36
N TRP A 334 5.53 5.18 11.25
CA TRP A 334 5.27 4.28 12.37
C TRP A 334 6.50 3.50 12.85
N PHE A 335 7.50 3.30 11.98
CA PHE A 335 8.70 2.54 12.33
C PHE A 335 9.66 3.35 13.20
N ALA A 336 10.28 2.68 14.19
CA ALA A 336 11.30 3.29 15.04
C ALA A 336 12.58 3.62 14.27
N SER A 337 12.87 2.87 13.21
CA SER A 337 14.01 3.08 12.32
C SER A 337 13.57 3.54 10.92
N ALA A 338 14.37 4.42 10.30
CA ALA A 338 14.12 4.92 8.95
C ALA A 338 14.88 4.15 7.86
N LEU A 339 15.38 2.95 8.15
CA LEU A 339 16.13 2.13 7.19
C LEU A 339 15.19 1.46 6.15
N PRO A 340 15.69 1.26 4.91
CA PRO A 340 16.88 1.87 4.32
C PRO A 340 16.73 3.37 4.07
N ARG A 341 17.85 4.09 3.88
CA ARG A 341 17.83 5.54 3.61
C ARG A 341 17.45 5.85 2.17
N GLY A 342 16.89 7.04 1.93
CA GLY A 342 16.49 7.49 0.60
C GLY A 342 15.05 7.13 0.25
N GLY A 343 14.77 6.98 -1.04
CA GLY A 343 13.47 6.60 -1.60
C GLY A 343 12.44 7.71 -1.54
N ILE A 344 11.72 7.83 -0.45
CA ILE A 344 10.70 8.86 -0.24
C ILE A 344 11.10 9.88 0.83
N VAL A 345 10.59 11.09 0.65
CA VAL A 345 10.61 12.17 1.66
C VAL A 345 9.18 12.56 1.93
N GLN A 346 8.82 12.66 3.21
CA GLN A 346 7.49 13.04 3.65
C GLN A 346 7.61 14.23 4.59
N GLU A 347 7.09 15.37 4.18
CA GLU A 347 7.17 16.63 4.89
C GLU A 347 5.84 17.36 4.81
N HIS A 348 5.30 17.80 5.94
CA HIS A 348 4.03 18.54 6.01
C HIS A 348 2.87 17.85 5.27
N GLY A 349 2.74 16.53 5.44
CA GLY A 349 1.72 15.74 4.77
C GLY A 349 1.89 15.60 3.25
N VAL A 350 3.03 16.03 2.69
CA VAL A 350 3.35 15.88 1.27
C VAL A 350 4.43 14.83 1.09
N LEU A 351 4.18 13.88 0.20
CA LEU A 351 5.12 12.85 -0.21
C LEU A 351 5.76 13.23 -1.56
N ARG A 352 7.08 13.10 -1.63
CA ARG A 352 7.89 13.22 -2.86
C ARG A 352 8.99 12.15 -2.87
N LEU A 353 9.58 11.93 -4.03
CA LEU A 353 10.74 11.05 -4.16
C LEU A 353 12.02 11.79 -3.75
N ALA A 354 12.98 11.05 -3.18
CA ALA A 354 14.30 11.56 -2.85
C ALA A 354 15.23 11.68 -4.07
N GLY A 355 14.84 11.04 -5.18
CA GLY A 355 15.63 10.96 -6.41
C GLY A 355 16.62 9.78 -6.40
N GLY A 356 17.34 9.64 -7.51
CA GLY A 356 18.30 8.55 -7.73
C GLY A 356 17.75 7.39 -8.57
N PRO A 357 18.62 6.51 -9.09
CA PRO A 357 18.21 5.38 -9.92
C PRO A 357 17.47 4.32 -9.12
N GLY A 358 16.60 3.56 -9.79
CA GLY A 358 15.75 2.56 -9.14
C GLY A 358 14.71 3.20 -8.26
N LEU A 359 14.57 2.67 -7.06
CA LEU A 359 13.75 3.25 -5.99
C LEU A 359 14.42 4.44 -5.29
N GLY A 360 15.67 4.78 -5.63
CA GLY A 360 16.43 5.83 -4.93
C GLY A 360 16.77 5.48 -3.49
N LEU A 361 16.77 4.19 -3.15
CA LEU A 361 17.11 3.66 -1.82
C LEU A 361 18.53 3.15 -1.77
N GLU A 362 19.19 3.30 -0.63
CA GLU A 362 20.35 2.49 -0.29
C GLU A 362 19.92 1.02 -0.12
N LEU A 363 20.79 0.09 -0.49
CA LEU A 363 20.50 -1.34 -0.30
C LEU A 363 20.58 -1.70 1.18
N LEU A 364 19.52 -2.30 1.71
CA LEU A 364 19.50 -2.82 3.08
C LEU A 364 20.33 -4.12 3.16
N ARG A 365 21.25 -4.18 4.09
CA ARG A 365 22.13 -5.36 4.28
C ARG A 365 21.50 -6.37 5.23
N PRO A 366 21.88 -7.67 5.13
CA PRO A 366 21.32 -8.73 5.96
C PRO A 366 21.52 -8.56 7.47
N ASP A 367 22.56 -7.85 7.88
CA ASP A 367 22.97 -7.58 9.25
C ASP A 367 22.56 -6.19 9.77
N GLU A 368 21.90 -5.40 8.93
CA GLU A 368 21.33 -4.11 9.32
C GLU A 368 19.91 -4.31 9.87
N ASP A 369 19.81 -4.89 11.06
CA ASP A 369 18.55 -4.91 11.79
C ASP A 369 18.18 -3.49 12.24
N ALA A 370 16.87 -3.20 12.25
CA ALA A 370 16.31 -1.92 12.67
C ALA A 370 16.47 -1.64 14.19
N GLU A 371 17.27 -2.40 14.89
CA GLU A 371 17.78 -2.06 16.22
C GLU A 371 18.87 -0.98 16.07
N GLY A 372 18.42 0.21 15.65
CA GLY A 372 19.24 1.41 15.69
C GLY A 372 19.56 1.77 17.13
N GLY A 373 20.59 1.15 17.66
CA GLY A 373 21.28 1.68 18.80
C GLY A 373 21.96 2.99 18.40
N ASP A 374 21.66 4.05 19.10
CA ASP A 374 22.50 5.24 19.16
C ASP A 374 23.98 4.85 19.21
N ARG A 375 24.75 5.19 18.17
CA ARG A 375 26.19 5.35 18.22
C ARG A 375 26.55 6.71 17.70
#